data_40a9dac0767229be06c4d3d9f0383d8f
#
_entry.id   40a9dac0767229be06c4d3d9f0383d8f
#
_cell.length_a   1.000
_cell.length_b   1.000
_cell.length_c   1.000
_cell.angle_alpha   90.00
_cell.angle_beta   90.00
_cell.angle_gamma   90.00
#
_symmetry.space_group_name_H-M   'P 1'
#
loop_
_entity.id
_entity.type
_entity.pdbx_description
1 polymer ?
#
loop_
_entity_poly.entity_id
_entity_poly.type
_entity_poly.pdbx_seq_one_letter_code
_entity_poly.pdbx_strand_id
1 'polypeptide(L)'
;MTRIDISTIGFTKTSAENFFERLLKAGVRKVIDVRLHNTSQLAGFAKAEDLAYFLKKVGGIDYMHQPLLAPTYDILNAFKKQKGDWNVYQRRFLSLMAERDIESRLKPDLLSGACLLCSEDKPHHCHRRLVCEYLNDKWDGRLVVKHL
;
A
#
# COMPACT_ATOMS: atom_id res chain seq x y z
N MET A 1 -24.13 0.52 -6.83
CA MET A 1 -22.95 1.12 -6.18
C MET A 1 -21.78 1.09 -7.14
N THR A 2 -20.96 2.14 -7.11
CA THR A 2 -19.83 2.25 -8.01
C THR A 2 -18.68 1.34 -7.55
N ARG A 3 -18.17 0.56 -8.50
CA ARG A 3 -17.00 -0.29 -8.29
C ARG A 3 -15.74 0.56 -8.16
N ILE A 4 -14.85 0.16 -7.25
CA ILE A 4 -13.57 0.83 -7.04
C ILE A 4 -12.47 -0.15 -7.41
N ASP A 5 -11.74 0.13 -8.49
CA ASP A 5 -10.61 -0.69 -8.90
C ASP A 5 -9.36 -0.18 -8.21
N ILE A 6 -8.71 -1.06 -7.45
CA ILE A 6 -7.50 -0.75 -6.72
C ILE A 6 -6.51 -1.90 -6.87
N SER A 7 -5.23 -1.58 -6.90
CA SER A 7 -4.18 -2.60 -6.93
C SER A 7 -3.22 -2.41 -5.77
N THR A 8 -2.36 -3.39 -5.56
CA THR A 8 -1.30 -3.31 -4.57
C THR A 8 0.00 -3.83 -5.19
N ILE A 9 1.13 -3.34 -4.71
CA ILE A 9 2.44 -3.76 -5.21
C ILE A 9 3.48 -3.67 -4.10
N GLY A 10 4.47 -4.55 -4.16
CA GLY A 10 5.66 -4.48 -3.33
C GLY A 10 6.90 -4.39 -4.22
N PHE A 11 8.03 -3.98 -3.66
CA PHE A 11 9.24 -3.80 -4.45
C PHE A 11 10.38 -4.73 -4.03
N THR A 12 10.28 -5.41 -2.91
CA THR A 12 11.31 -6.34 -2.45
C THR A 12 11.43 -7.50 -3.43
N LYS A 13 12.65 -7.92 -3.73
CA LYS A 13 12.94 -9.03 -4.63
C LYS A 13 12.44 -8.81 -6.05
N THR A 14 12.36 -7.57 -6.50
CA THR A 14 11.97 -7.26 -7.87
C THR A 14 12.93 -6.22 -8.46
N SER A 15 13.14 -6.28 -9.77
CA SER A 15 13.93 -5.27 -10.45
C SER A 15 13.11 -4.00 -10.66
N ALA A 16 13.79 -2.88 -10.90
CA ALA A 16 13.11 -1.63 -11.24
C ALA A 16 12.27 -1.82 -12.50
N GLU A 17 12.82 -2.46 -13.52
CA GLU A 17 12.12 -2.72 -14.77
C GLU A 17 10.81 -3.47 -14.51
N ASN A 18 10.87 -4.58 -13.79
CA ASN A 18 9.70 -5.39 -13.51
C ASN A 18 8.66 -4.61 -12.68
N PHE A 19 9.13 -3.85 -11.70
CA PHE A 19 8.26 -3.04 -10.85
C PHE A 19 7.47 -2.02 -11.67
N PHE A 20 8.15 -1.21 -12.48
CA PHE A 20 7.49 -0.19 -13.28
C PHE A 20 6.63 -0.77 -14.39
N GLU A 21 7.07 -1.87 -15.02
CA GLU A 21 6.29 -2.55 -16.05
C GLU A 21 4.96 -3.06 -15.52
N ARG A 22 4.94 -3.61 -14.30
CA ARG A 22 3.69 -4.08 -13.69
C ARG A 22 2.71 -2.94 -13.47
N LEU A 23 3.20 -1.78 -13.04
CA LEU A 23 2.36 -0.60 -12.83
C LEU A 23 1.78 -0.10 -14.17
N LEU A 24 2.61 -0.05 -15.20
CA LEU A 24 2.17 0.41 -16.52
C LEU A 24 1.15 -0.52 -17.13
N LYS A 25 1.36 -1.82 -17.05
CA LYS A 25 0.43 -2.82 -17.60
C LYS A 25 -0.92 -2.79 -16.89
N ALA A 26 -0.93 -2.48 -15.62
CA ALA A 26 -2.16 -2.41 -14.83
C ALA A 26 -2.90 -1.08 -15.01
N GLY A 27 -2.33 -0.13 -15.73
CA GLY A 27 -2.96 1.18 -15.96
C GLY A 27 -3.06 2.02 -14.70
N VAL A 28 -2.12 1.86 -13.77
CA VAL A 28 -2.11 2.61 -12.51
C VAL A 28 -1.94 4.09 -12.77
N ARG A 29 -2.81 4.91 -12.16
CA ARG A 29 -2.73 6.37 -12.31
C ARG A 29 -2.02 7.04 -11.15
N LYS A 30 -2.03 6.41 -9.98
CA LYS A 30 -1.45 6.97 -8.76
C LYS A 30 -0.92 5.85 -7.88
N VAL A 31 0.25 6.06 -7.29
CA VAL A 31 0.78 5.17 -6.26
C VAL A 31 0.56 5.85 -4.91
N ILE A 32 -0.11 5.15 -4.01
CA ILE A 32 -0.30 5.59 -2.63
C ILE A 32 0.63 4.76 -1.75
N ASP A 33 1.63 5.42 -1.19
CA ASP A 33 2.65 4.78 -0.37
C ASP A 33 2.12 4.62 1.05
N VAL A 34 1.94 3.37 1.47
CA VAL A 34 1.39 3.05 2.81
C VAL A 34 2.50 2.59 3.77
N ARG A 35 3.76 2.80 3.40
CA ARG A 35 4.89 2.45 4.28
C ARG A 35 5.00 3.44 5.44
N LEU A 36 5.39 2.92 6.60
CA LEU A 36 5.76 3.79 7.73
C LEU A 36 7.08 4.52 7.40
N HIS A 37 8.07 3.77 6.89
CA HIS A 37 9.37 4.29 6.49
C HIS A 37 9.49 4.21 4.97
N ASN A 38 9.51 5.35 4.29
CA ASN A 38 9.58 5.43 2.84
C ASN A 38 10.90 5.99 2.31
N THR A 39 11.89 6.14 3.19
CA THR A 39 13.21 6.61 2.82
C THR A 39 14.28 5.52 2.91
N SER A 40 13.86 4.26 3.06
CA SER A 40 14.74 3.11 3.16
C SER A 40 15.61 2.95 1.92
N GLN A 41 16.84 2.48 2.11
CA GLN A 41 17.83 2.31 1.05
C GLN A 41 17.85 0.90 0.45
N LEU A 42 16.95 0.00 0.87
CA LEU A 42 16.97 -1.38 0.40
C LEU A 42 16.78 -1.51 -1.12
N ALA A 43 16.01 -0.59 -1.71
CA ALA A 43 15.88 -0.50 -3.15
C ALA A 43 15.91 0.98 -3.51
N GLY A 44 16.96 1.42 -4.19
CA GLY A 44 17.18 2.82 -4.49
C GLY A 44 15.99 3.47 -5.22
N PHE A 45 15.42 2.76 -6.20
CA PHE A 45 14.29 3.28 -6.97
C PHE A 45 13.01 3.45 -6.14
N ALA A 46 12.91 2.79 -5.00
CA ALA A 46 11.71 2.84 -4.16
C ALA A 46 11.82 3.85 -3.01
N LYS A 47 12.90 4.60 -2.92
CA LYS A 47 13.03 5.70 -1.98
C LYS A 47 12.10 6.83 -2.42
N ALA A 48 11.35 7.41 -1.46
CA ALA A 48 10.24 8.32 -1.76
C ALA A 48 10.51 9.37 -2.84
N GLU A 49 11.58 10.14 -2.72
CA GLU A 49 11.90 11.20 -3.69
C GLU A 49 12.19 10.65 -5.07
N ASP A 50 13.00 9.60 -5.12
CA ASP A 50 13.39 8.98 -6.38
C ASP A 50 12.21 8.27 -7.01
N LEU A 51 11.41 7.59 -6.21
CA LEU A 51 10.24 6.88 -6.69
C LEU A 51 9.24 7.85 -7.32
N ALA A 52 8.96 8.97 -6.66
CA ALA A 52 8.03 9.98 -7.18
C ALA A 52 8.50 10.49 -8.55
N TYR A 53 9.79 10.75 -8.68
CA TYR A 53 10.39 11.20 -9.93
C TYR A 53 10.24 10.14 -11.02
N PHE A 54 10.64 8.90 -10.73
CA PHE A 54 10.59 7.82 -11.71
C PHE A 54 9.16 7.52 -12.17
N LEU A 55 8.21 7.50 -11.25
CA LEU A 55 6.81 7.24 -11.58
C LEU A 55 6.28 8.27 -12.58
N LYS A 56 6.60 9.54 -12.35
CA LYS A 56 6.15 10.61 -13.23
C LYS A 56 6.82 10.52 -14.61
N LYS A 57 8.13 10.25 -14.64
CA LYS A 57 8.90 10.17 -15.89
C LYS A 57 8.55 8.93 -16.71
N VAL A 58 8.39 7.78 -16.06
CA VAL A 58 8.18 6.52 -16.76
C VAL A 58 6.74 6.39 -17.27
N GLY A 59 5.77 6.82 -16.48
CA GLY A 59 4.38 6.55 -16.82
C GLY A 59 3.38 7.67 -16.52
N GLY A 60 3.84 8.85 -16.14
CA GLY A 60 2.92 9.92 -15.77
C GLY A 60 2.09 9.56 -14.53
N ILE A 61 2.63 8.72 -13.67
CA ILE A 61 1.95 8.21 -12.48
C ILE A 61 2.21 9.16 -11.32
N ASP A 62 1.15 9.57 -10.63
CA ASP A 62 1.27 10.41 -9.45
C ASP A 62 1.70 9.58 -8.24
N TYR A 63 2.30 10.25 -7.24
CA TYR A 63 2.75 9.61 -6.01
C TYR A 63 2.25 10.40 -4.82
N MET A 64 1.78 9.68 -3.79
CA MET A 64 1.45 10.31 -2.51
C MET A 64 1.80 9.35 -1.37
N HIS A 65 2.32 9.90 -0.28
CA HIS A 65 2.52 9.16 0.96
C HIS A 65 1.29 9.34 1.83
N GLN A 66 0.69 8.24 2.30
CA GLN A 66 -0.52 8.29 3.13
C GLN A 66 -0.24 7.61 4.48
N PRO A 67 0.26 8.37 5.46
CA PRO A 67 0.61 7.81 6.78
C PRO A 67 -0.57 7.21 7.54
N LEU A 68 -1.79 7.64 7.25
CA LEU A 68 -2.99 7.08 7.90
C LEU A 68 -3.13 5.59 7.64
N LEU A 69 -2.55 5.10 6.54
CA LEU A 69 -2.62 3.69 6.15
C LEU A 69 -1.38 2.90 6.56
N ALA A 70 -0.44 3.53 7.27
CA ALA A 70 0.77 2.88 7.75
C ALA A 70 0.56 2.33 9.17
N PRO A 71 1.29 1.26 9.56
CA PRO A 71 1.28 0.83 10.95
C PRO A 71 2.01 1.84 11.83
N THR A 72 1.83 1.74 13.14
CA THR A 72 2.70 2.47 14.07
C THR A 72 4.03 1.73 14.17
N TYR A 73 5.05 2.43 14.67
CA TYR A 73 6.36 1.83 14.91
C TYR A 73 6.26 0.60 15.82
N ASP A 74 5.47 0.70 16.89
CA ASP A 74 5.33 -0.40 17.86
C ASP A 74 4.74 -1.66 17.22
N ILE A 75 3.71 -1.49 16.41
CA ILE A 75 3.05 -2.62 15.72
C ILE A 75 4.03 -3.29 14.75
N LEU A 76 4.71 -2.47 13.95
CA LEU A 76 5.65 -2.98 12.95
C LEU A 76 6.85 -3.65 13.62
N ASN A 77 7.41 -3.02 14.65
CA ASN A 77 8.59 -3.52 15.35
C ASN A 77 8.32 -4.85 16.04
N ALA A 78 7.15 -4.98 16.67
CA ALA A 78 6.77 -6.22 17.35
C ALA A 78 6.72 -7.40 16.37
N PHE A 79 6.27 -7.16 15.14
CA PHE A 79 6.20 -8.21 14.14
C PHE A 79 7.56 -8.47 13.47
N LYS A 80 8.23 -7.41 13.00
CA LYS A 80 9.45 -7.54 12.18
C LYS A 80 10.69 -7.84 13.00
N LYS A 81 10.95 -7.08 14.06
CA LYS A 81 12.18 -7.22 14.85
C LYS A 81 12.06 -8.23 15.99
N GLN A 82 10.89 -8.31 16.61
CA GLN A 82 10.65 -9.22 17.72
C GLN A 82 10.04 -10.55 17.27
N LYS A 83 9.93 -10.76 15.96
CA LYS A 83 9.43 -11.99 15.36
C LYS A 83 8.06 -12.39 15.90
N GLY A 84 7.16 -11.42 16.00
CA GLY A 84 5.82 -11.63 16.52
C GLY A 84 4.93 -12.42 15.57
N ASP A 85 3.78 -12.84 16.10
CA ASP A 85 2.77 -13.57 15.35
C ASP A 85 2.05 -12.62 14.37
N TRP A 86 1.90 -13.07 13.14
CA TRP A 86 1.15 -12.32 12.12
C TRP A 86 -0.29 -12.05 12.56
N ASN A 87 -0.94 -12.99 13.23
CA ASN A 87 -2.32 -12.79 13.69
C ASN A 87 -2.44 -11.65 14.69
N VAL A 88 -1.43 -11.46 15.53
CA VAL A 88 -1.38 -10.35 16.47
C VAL A 88 -1.19 -9.03 15.69
N TYR A 89 -0.28 -9.02 14.73
CA TYR A 89 -0.06 -7.86 13.87
C TYR A 89 -1.36 -7.47 13.15
N GLN A 90 -2.02 -8.45 12.55
CA GLN A 90 -3.26 -8.21 11.80
C GLN A 90 -4.33 -7.57 12.68
N ARG A 91 -4.56 -8.13 13.86
CA ARG A 91 -5.57 -7.58 14.79
C ARG A 91 -5.23 -6.16 15.23
N ARG A 92 -3.97 -5.93 15.58
CA ARG A 92 -3.53 -4.59 16.01
C ARG A 92 -3.65 -3.59 14.88
N PHE A 93 -3.27 -3.98 13.66
CA PHE A 93 -3.36 -3.10 12.52
C PHE A 93 -4.81 -2.75 12.17
N LEU A 94 -5.68 -3.74 12.14
CA LEU A 94 -7.11 -3.51 11.85
C LEU A 94 -7.75 -2.62 12.93
N SER A 95 -7.39 -2.82 14.20
CA SER A 95 -7.86 -1.96 15.28
C SER A 95 -7.37 -0.54 15.10
N LEU A 96 -6.14 -0.35 14.63
CA LEU A 96 -5.58 0.97 14.35
C LEU A 96 -6.36 1.66 13.23
N MET A 97 -6.72 0.93 12.18
CA MET A 97 -7.50 1.49 11.08
C MET A 97 -8.88 1.94 11.56
N ALA A 98 -9.51 1.16 12.42
CA ALA A 98 -10.80 1.51 13.02
C ALA A 98 -10.68 2.73 13.94
N GLU A 99 -9.64 2.77 14.76
CA GLU A 99 -9.38 3.89 15.66
C GLU A 99 -9.15 5.19 14.90
N ARG A 100 -8.45 5.11 13.76
CA ARG A 100 -8.23 6.26 12.88
C ARG A 100 -9.44 6.61 12.04
N ASP A 101 -10.46 5.76 12.01
CA ASP A 101 -11.69 5.97 11.23
C ASP A 101 -11.37 6.25 9.76
N ILE A 102 -10.51 5.41 9.16
CA ILE A 102 -10.00 5.67 7.81
C ILE A 102 -11.11 5.66 6.76
N GLU A 103 -12.15 4.86 6.94
CA GLU A 103 -13.27 4.79 5.99
C GLU A 103 -14.02 6.11 5.86
N SER A 104 -13.96 6.95 6.89
CA SER A 104 -14.57 8.29 6.87
C SER A 104 -13.60 9.37 6.41
N ARG A 105 -12.30 9.15 6.62
CA ARG A 105 -11.27 10.13 6.28
C ARG A 105 -10.80 10.02 4.83
N LEU A 106 -10.90 8.84 4.24
CA LEU A 106 -10.51 8.61 2.86
C LEU A 106 -11.76 8.48 2.00
N LYS A 107 -11.76 9.16 0.86
CA LYS A 107 -12.86 9.05 -0.08
C LYS A 107 -12.58 7.94 -1.09
N PRO A 108 -13.60 7.17 -1.49
CA PRO A 108 -13.41 6.12 -2.50
C PRO A 108 -12.74 6.60 -3.77
N ASP A 109 -13.02 7.83 -4.20
CA ASP A 109 -12.43 8.41 -5.42
C ASP A 109 -10.91 8.52 -5.33
N LEU A 110 -10.37 8.72 -4.13
CA LEU A 110 -8.93 8.79 -3.93
C LEU A 110 -8.25 7.46 -4.32
N LEU A 111 -8.92 6.36 -4.04
CA LEU A 111 -8.37 5.02 -4.23
C LEU A 111 -8.66 4.43 -5.61
N SER A 112 -9.61 4.97 -6.33
CA SER A 112 -9.99 4.46 -7.65
C SER A 112 -8.85 4.64 -8.65
N GLY A 113 -8.37 3.55 -9.23
CA GLY A 113 -7.25 3.56 -10.16
C GLY A 113 -5.89 3.71 -9.49
N ALA A 114 -5.84 3.65 -8.16
CA ALA A 114 -4.60 3.77 -7.41
C ALA A 114 -3.98 2.41 -7.13
N CYS A 115 -2.70 2.42 -6.76
CA CYS A 115 -1.97 1.24 -6.33
C CYS A 115 -1.34 1.52 -4.96
N LEU A 116 -1.64 0.68 -3.99
CA LEU A 116 -1.02 0.78 -2.66
C LEU A 116 0.36 0.15 -2.69
N LEU A 117 1.36 0.88 -2.23
CA LEU A 117 2.74 0.44 -2.22
C LEU A 117 3.22 0.12 -0.81
N CYS A 118 3.83 -1.04 -0.66
CA CYS A 118 4.47 -1.49 0.56
C CYS A 118 5.80 -2.15 0.20
N SER A 119 6.58 -2.56 1.19
CA SER A 119 7.89 -3.17 0.93
C SER A 119 7.80 -4.61 0.45
N GLU A 120 6.93 -5.41 1.06
CA GLU A 120 6.86 -6.84 0.81
C GLU A 120 6.51 -7.18 -0.63
N ASP A 121 7.17 -8.21 -1.19
CA ASP A 121 6.90 -8.67 -2.56
C ASP A 121 5.53 -9.35 -2.68
N LYS A 122 5.08 -10.00 -1.62
CA LYS A 122 3.79 -10.71 -1.59
C LYS A 122 2.84 -10.07 -0.57
N PRO A 123 1.54 -10.08 -0.86
CA PRO A 123 0.58 -9.41 0.03
C PRO A 123 0.25 -10.18 1.31
N HIS A 124 0.64 -11.45 1.44
CA HIS A 124 0.24 -12.33 2.55
C HIS A 124 0.45 -11.71 3.92
N HIS A 125 1.67 -11.27 4.21
CA HIS A 125 2.04 -10.70 5.50
C HIS A 125 2.42 -9.23 5.31
N CYS A 126 1.52 -8.49 4.65
CA CYS A 126 1.71 -7.08 4.41
C CYS A 126 0.42 -6.31 4.69
N HIS A 127 0.57 -5.16 5.33
CA HIS A 127 -0.58 -4.35 5.71
C HIS A 127 -1.34 -3.77 4.51
N ARG A 128 -0.72 -3.71 3.31
CA ARG A 128 -1.44 -3.24 2.12
C ARG A 128 -2.67 -4.09 1.81
N ARG A 129 -2.58 -5.40 2.03
CA ARG A 129 -3.72 -6.30 1.88
C ARG A 129 -4.77 -5.99 2.94
N LEU A 130 -4.34 -5.77 4.17
CA LEU A 130 -5.25 -5.50 5.29
C LEU A 130 -6.01 -4.19 5.10
N VAL A 131 -5.38 -3.16 4.53
CA VAL A 131 -6.05 -1.91 4.19
C VAL A 131 -7.20 -2.17 3.23
N CYS A 132 -6.94 -2.94 2.17
CA CYS A 132 -7.97 -3.25 1.18
C CYS A 132 -9.12 -4.05 1.79
N GLU A 133 -8.81 -5.05 2.60
CA GLU A 133 -9.84 -5.87 3.27
C GLU A 133 -10.68 -5.03 4.22
N TYR A 134 -10.05 -4.18 4.99
CA TYR A 134 -10.75 -3.30 5.93
C TYR A 134 -11.73 -2.37 5.19
N LEU A 135 -11.23 -1.67 4.18
CA LEU A 135 -12.06 -0.73 3.43
C LEU A 135 -13.16 -1.43 2.63
N ASN A 136 -12.87 -2.62 2.10
CA ASN A 136 -13.87 -3.38 1.37
C ASN A 136 -15.04 -3.77 2.28
N ASP A 137 -14.72 -4.12 3.53
CA ASP A 137 -15.75 -4.42 4.52
C ASP A 137 -16.60 -3.18 4.85
N LYS A 138 -15.95 -2.03 5.02
CA LYS A 138 -16.63 -0.79 5.39
C LYS A 138 -17.40 -0.15 4.22
N TRP A 139 -16.99 -0.41 3.00
CA TRP A 139 -17.60 0.17 1.79
C TRP A 139 -18.43 -0.86 1.00
N ASP A 140 -19.06 -1.78 1.70
CA ASP A 140 -20.05 -2.72 1.14
C ASP A 140 -19.55 -3.57 -0.04
N GLY A 141 -18.29 -3.99 0.01
CA GLY A 141 -17.73 -4.88 -0.99
C GLY A 141 -17.48 -4.23 -2.36
N ARG A 142 -17.31 -2.91 -2.41
CA ARG A 142 -17.13 -2.17 -3.66
C ARG A 142 -15.73 -2.27 -4.26
N LEU A 143 -14.73 -2.71 -3.48
CA LEU A 143 -13.36 -2.79 -3.97
C LEU A 143 -13.14 -4.05 -4.82
N VAL A 144 -12.52 -3.85 -5.97
CA VAL A 144 -11.98 -4.93 -6.78
C VAL A 144 -10.46 -4.80 -6.69
N VAL A 145 -9.84 -5.71 -5.94
CA VAL A 145 -8.43 -5.64 -5.59
C VAL A 145 -7.60 -6.57 -6.46
N LYS A 146 -6.51 -6.02 -7.01
CA LYS A 146 -5.55 -6.82 -7.77
C LYS A 146 -4.16 -6.64 -7.14
N HIS A 147 -3.61 -7.72 -6.63
CA HIS A 147 -2.23 -7.72 -6.10
C HIS A 147 -1.26 -7.97 -7.25
N LEU A 148 -0.51 -6.93 -7.62
CA LEU A 148 0.41 -6.98 -8.75
C LEU A 148 1.69 -7.76 -8.49
#